data_0ac1a052c3c9c2ddeb2582439967eb0f
#
_entry.id   0ac1a052c3c9c2ddeb2582439967eb0f
#
_cell.length_a   1.000
_cell.length_b   1.000
_cell.length_c   1.000
_cell.angle_alpha   90.00
_cell.angle_beta   90.00
_cell.angle_gamma   90.00
#
_symmetry.space_group_name_H-M   'P 1'
#
loop_
_entity.id
_entity.type
_entity.pdbx_description
1 polymer ?
#
loop_
_entity_poly.entity_id
_entity_poly.type
_entity_poly.pdbx_seq_one_letter_code
_entity_poly.pdbx_strand_id
1 'polypeptide(L)'
;MSIEKTRIYPINTGWLEADVGTYLFWKGKAGEKIWHPTLCFYVDTGEHKIMIDTGLPDEDRATRYHHKCQKRGCVESPDFLKKMGVDPEDIDICIFTHLHWDHVHNMKVFKNARFICTQAEFTMAHNPLPLYYRSYESPVLGIEAPFVGCNFEFVEGDQTIVPGVSVFPSPGHSVGHQCVVVETTAGDAVFVGDAIFNLRNMEPNLEEKWRYWVPARFVNSVDGWKSIEEIDKR
;
A
#
# COMPACT_ATOMS: atom_id res chain seq x y z
N MET A 1 18.28 6.04 -18.84
CA MET A 1 17.66 4.81 -18.27
C MET A 1 17.03 4.00 -19.38
N SER A 2 17.26 2.70 -19.44
CA SER A 2 16.58 1.85 -20.43
C SER A 2 15.36 1.22 -19.75
N ILE A 3 14.16 1.71 -20.06
CA ILE A 3 12.85 1.14 -19.63
C ILE A 3 12.81 -0.38 -19.90
N GLU A 4 13.57 -0.85 -20.88
CA GLU A 4 13.70 -2.28 -21.22
C GLU A 4 14.22 -3.17 -20.09
N LYS A 5 14.90 -2.60 -19.08
CA LYS A 5 15.44 -3.33 -17.93
C LYS A 5 14.48 -3.38 -16.74
N THR A 6 13.42 -2.59 -16.74
CA THR A 6 12.48 -2.54 -15.60
C THR A 6 11.77 -3.89 -15.42
N ARG A 7 11.81 -4.41 -14.21
CA ARG A 7 11.15 -5.65 -13.79
C ARG A 7 10.35 -5.38 -12.52
N ILE A 8 9.15 -5.92 -12.47
CA ILE A 8 8.21 -5.77 -11.35
C ILE A 8 7.85 -7.15 -10.84
N TYR A 9 7.99 -7.35 -9.53
CA TYR A 9 7.72 -8.61 -8.87
C TYR A 9 6.68 -8.39 -7.76
N PRO A 10 5.44 -8.88 -7.93
CA PRO A 10 4.44 -8.86 -6.87
C PRO A 10 4.79 -9.88 -5.78
N ILE A 11 4.62 -9.48 -4.52
CA ILE A 11 4.89 -10.28 -3.34
C ILE A 11 3.63 -10.33 -2.51
N ASN A 12 3.02 -11.51 -2.40
CA ASN A 12 1.91 -11.72 -1.49
C ASN A 12 2.46 -12.03 -0.09
N THR A 13 2.27 -11.09 0.84
CA THR A 13 2.77 -11.20 2.22
C THR A 13 1.76 -11.80 3.18
N GLY A 14 0.50 -11.96 2.77
CA GLY A 14 -0.55 -12.59 3.55
C GLY A 14 -1.94 -12.39 2.97
N TRP A 15 -2.90 -13.06 3.56
CA TRP A 15 -4.32 -12.95 3.24
C TRP A 15 -5.08 -12.42 4.44
N LEU A 16 -5.93 -11.42 4.23
CA LEU A 16 -6.80 -10.86 5.25
C LEU A 16 -8.26 -11.23 4.99
N GLU A 17 -8.99 -11.62 6.05
CA GLU A 17 -10.43 -11.82 5.95
C GLU A 17 -11.12 -10.45 6.03
N ALA A 18 -11.77 -10.03 4.95
CA ALA A 18 -12.48 -8.77 4.86
C ALA A 18 -13.98 -8.99 4.61
N ASP A 19 -14.78 -8.13 5.21
CA ASP A 19 -16.21 -8.04 4.94
C ASP A 19 -16.45 -7.27 3.65
N VAL A 20 -17.24 -7.84 2.75
CA VAL A 20 -17.48 -7.29 1.41
C VAL A 20 -18.12 -5.89 1.47
N GLY A 21 -19.11 -5.69 2.33
CA GLY A 21 -19.90 -4.46 2.35
C GLY A 21 -19.35 -3.36 3.26
N THR A 22 -18.51 -3.72 4.25
CA THR A 22 -17.96 -2.75 5.21
C THR A 22 -16.49 -2.45 4.98
N TYR A 23 -15.85 -3.15 4.03
CA TYR A 23 -14.44 -2.97 3.73
C TYR A 23 -14.17 -2.78 2.24
N LEU A 24 -14.58 -3.75 1.41
CA LEU A 24 -14.19 -3.79 0.00
C LEU A 24 -15.07 -2.93 -0.92
N PHE A 25 -16.38 -2.93 -0.70
CA PHE A 25 -17.34 -2.27 -1.59
C PHE A 25 -18.42 -1.55 -0.78
N TRP A 26 -18.41 -0.24 -0.81
CA TRP A 26 -19.48 0.54 -0.17
C TRP A 26 -20.83 0.18 -0.79
N LYS A 27 -21.83 -0.10 0.06
CA LYS A 27 -23.13 -0.68 -0.34
C LYS A 27 -23.07 -2.14 -0.84
N GLY A 28 -21.91 -2.79 -0.69
CA GLY A 28 -21.83 -4.22 -0.95
C GLY A 28 -22.56 -5.07 0.11
N LYS A 29 -22.44 -6.39 -0.02
CA LYS A 29 -23.10 -7.34 0.89
C LYS A 29 -22.39 -7.37 2.25
N ALA A 30 -22.96 -6.67 3.23
CA ALA A 30 -22.48 -6.70 4.61
C ALA A 30 -22.67 -8.12 5.21
N GLY A 31 -21.66 -8.60 5.95
CA GLY A 31 -21.64 -9.93 6.55
C GLY A 31 -21.07 -11.02 5.65
N GLU A 32 -20.97 -10.81 4.33
CA GLU A 32 -20.24 -11.70 3.43
C GLU A 32 -18.73 -11.43 3.58
N LYS A 33 -17.94 -12.48 3.82
CA LYS A 33 -16.50 -12.36 4.04
C LYS A 33 -15.73 -13.08 2.96
N ILE A 34 -14.66 -12.45 2.51
CA ILE A 34 -13.71 -13.06 1.58
C ILE A 34 -12.28 -12.87 2.07
N TRP A 35 -11.39 -13.74 1.60
CA TRP A 35 -9.96 -13.58 1.77
C TRP A 35 -9.42 -12.75 0.60
N HIS A 36 -8.69 -11.68 0.90
CA HIS A 36 -7.99 -10.89 -0.12
C HIS A 36 -6.50 -10.81 0.21
N PRO A 37 -5.61 -10.74 -0.81
CA PRO A 37 -4.17 -10.69 -0.60
C PRO A 37 -3.74 -9.30 -0.15
N THR A 38 -2.68 -9.25 0.66
CA THR A 38 -1.92 -8.02 0.91
C THR A 38 -0.63 -8.10 0.10
N LEU A 39 -0.51 -7.20 -0.86
CA LEU A 39 0.60 -7.17 -1.81
C LEU A 39 1.57 -6.04 -1.49
N CYS A 40 2.85 -6.33 -1.62
CA CYS A 40 3.89 -5.33 -1.85
C CYS A 40 4.67 -5.71 -3.11
N PHE A 41 5.53 -4.82 -3.58
CA PHE A 41 6.18 -5.06 -4.87
C PHE A 41 7.67 -4.75 -4.77
N TYR A 42 8.48 -5.61 -5.41
CA TYR A 42 9.86 -5.32 -5.70
C TYR A 42 9.97 -4.85 -7.15
N VAL A 43 10.61 -3.71 -7.35
CA VAL A 43 10.87 -3.12 -8.66
C VAL A 43 12.37 -2.99 -8.85
N ASP A 44 12.89 -3.62 -9.91
CA ASP A 44 14.27 -3.47 -10.34
C ASP A 44 14.27 -2.67 -11.65
N THR A 45 14.82 -1.48 -11.63
CA THR A 45 14.94 -0.62 -12.82
C THR A 45 16.24 -0.85 -13.59
N GLY A 46 17.10 -1.74 -13.10
CA GLY A 46 18.46 -1.94 -13.56
C GLY A 46 19.47 -0.91 -13.04
N GLU A 47 19.01 0.19 -12.45
CA GLU A 47 19.81 1.23 -11.78
C GLU A 47 19.44 1.34 -10.29
N HIS A 48 18.15 1.11 -9.95
CA HIS A 48 17.62 1.17 -8.60
C HIS A 48 16.83 -0.07 -8.26
N LYS A 49 16.97 -0.52 -7.02
CA LYS A 49 16.17 -1.57 -6.40
C LYS A 49 15.18 -0.92 -5.44
N ILE A 50 13.89 -1.05 -5.73
CA ILE A 50 12.83 -0.29 -5.05
C ILE A 50 11.81 -1.25 -4.46
N MET A 51 11.41 -1.02 -3.21
CA MET A 51 10.20 -1.63 -2.65
C MET A 51 9.05 -0.63 -2.72
N ILE A 52 7.89 -1.09 -3.13
CA ILE A 52 6.61 -0.37 -3.00
C ILE A 52 5.82 -1.10 -1.92
N ASP A 53 5.66 -0.48 -0.77
CA ASP A 53 5.23 -1.07 0.49
C ASP A 53 6.12 -2.24 0.96
N THR A 54 5.94 -2.75 2.17
CA THR A 54 6.80 -3.80 2.74
C THR A 54 6.05 -4.97 3.36
N GLY A 55 4.72 -4.95 3.29
CA GLY A 55 3.85 -6.04 3.69
C GLY A 55 3.40 -6.00 5.14
N LEU A 56 2.62 -7.00 5.51
CA LEU A 56 1.96 -7.14 6.82
C LEU A 56 2.81 -7.94 7.81
N PRO A 57 2.52 -7.82 9.14
CA PRO A 57 3.21 -8.57 10.19
C PRO A 57 2.90 -10.07 10.15
N ASP A 58 3.49 -10.80 11.09
CA ASP A 58 3.14 -12.20 11.34
C ASP A 58 1.65 -12.38 11.64
N GLU A 59 1.19 -13.63 11.47
CA GLU A 59 -0.22 -13.99 11.56
C GLU A 59 -0.81 -13.73 12.95
N ASP A 60 -0.03 -13.94 14.02
CA ASP A 60 -0.47 -13.73 15.39
C ASP A 60 -0.70 -12.24 15.68
N ARG A 61 0.27 -11.38 15.31
CA ARG A 61 0.15 -9.93 15.47
C ARG A 61 -1.01 -9.38 14.65
N ALA A 62 -1.10 -9.75 13.36
CA ALA A 62 -2.16 -9.32 12.48
C ALA A 62 -3.55 -9.69 13.03
N THR A 63 -3.74 -10.96 13.42
CA THR A 63 -5.03 -11.45 13.94
C THR A 63 -5.38 -10.84 15.29
N ARG A 64 -4.38 -10.62 16.16
CA ARG A 64 -4.61 -10.09 17.50
C ARG A 64 -5.02 -8.62 17.51
N TYR A 65 -4.40 -7.80 16.67
CA TYR A 65 -4.58 -6.35 16.72
C TYR A 65 -5.45 -5.77 15.61
N HIS A 66 -5.61 -6.50 14.50
CA HIS A 66 -6.22 -5.97 13.28
C HIS A 66 -7.31 -6.87 12.71
N HIS A 67 -6.97 -7.69 11.73
CA HIS A 67 -7.87 -8.57 11.00
C HIS A 67 -7.42 -10.01 11.09
N LYS A 68 -8.37 -10.94 11.00
CA LYS A 68 -8.01 -12.34 10.86
C LYS A 68 -7.13 -12.52 9.62
N CYS A 69 -5.96 -13.09 9.84
CA CYS A 69 -4.89 -13.22 8.86
C CYS A 69 -4.54 -14.68 8.65
N GLN A 70 -4.05 -15.03 7.48
CA GLN A 70 -3.37 -16.27 7.18
C GLN A 70 -2.21 -16.05 6.23
N LYS A 71 -1.10 -16.74 6.46
CA LYS A 71 0.12 -16.63 5.64
C LYS A 71 0.41 -17.87 4.79
N ARG A 72 -0.57 -18.75 4.64
CA ARG A 72 -0.40 -19.97 3.84
C ARG A 72 -0.08 -19.65 2.39
N GLY A 73 1.07 -20.12 1.91
CA GLY A 73 1.55 -19.87 0.54
C GLY A 73 2.10 -18.47 0.30
N CYS A 74 2.27 -17.68 1.37
CA CYS A 74 2.82 -16.34 1.31
C CYS A 74 4.30 -16.30 1.71
N VAL A 75 4.94 -15.18 1.48
CA VAL A 75 6.36 -14.96 1.80
C VAL A 75 6.57 -13.54 2.30
N GLU A 76 7.40 -13.39 3.33
CA GLU A 76 7.82 -12.06 3.77
C GLU A 76 8.66 -11.37 2.68
N SER A 77 8.52 -10.06 2.55
CA SER A 77 9.23 -9.32 1.50
C SER A 77 10.77 -9.47 1.57
N PRO A 78 11.43 -9.46 2.74
CA PRO A 78 12.87 -9.72 2.80
C PRO A 78 13.26 -11.14 2.38
N ASP A 79 12.43 -12.12 2.71
CA ASP A 79 12.72 -13.52 2.36
C ASP A 79 12.47 -13.80 0.87
N PHE A 80 11.53 -13.10 0.26
CA PHE A 80 11.34 -13.11 -1.18
C PHE A 80 12.60 -12.59 -1.90
N LEU A 81 13.11 -11.43 -1.48
CA LEU A 81 14.32 -10.84 -2.05
C LEU A 81 15.53 -11.78 -1.95
N LYS A 82 15.74 -12.38 -0.77
CA LYS A 82 16.82 -13.38 -0.57
C LYS A 82 16.71 -14.56 -1.52
N LYS A 83 15.50 -15.07 -1.78
CA LYS A 83 15.24 -16.14 -2.76
C LYS A 83 15.56 -15.70 -4.18
N MET A 84 15.42 -14.42 -4.49
CA MET A 84 15.80 -13.82 -5.78
C MET A 84 17.30 -13.51 -5.87
N GLY A 85 18.08 -13.75 -4.80
CA GLY A 85 19.50 -13.41 -4.74
C GLY A 85 19.77 -11.93 -4.48
N VAL A 86 18.78 -11.20 -3.96
CA VAL A 86 18.89 -9.77 -3.60
C VAL A 86 18.99 -9.66 -2.08
N ASP A 87 20.05 -9.00 -1.58
CA ASP A 87 20.13 -8.68 -0.16
C ASP A 87 19.12 -7.56 0.15
N PRO A 88 18.29 -7.67 1.19
CA PRO A 88 17.43 -6.57 1.62
C PRO A 88 18.18 -5.27 1.89
N GLU A 89 19.44 -5.32 2.29
CA GLU A 89 20.27 -4.12 2.49
C GLU A 89 20.71 -3.45 1.15
N ASP A 90 20.52 -4.13 0.02
CA ASP A 90 20.74 -3.57 -1.33
C ASP A 90 19.53 -2.78 -1.86
N ILE A 91 18.44 -2.70 -1.13
CA ILE A 91 17.29 -1.88 -1.51
C ILE A 91 17.63 -0.41 -1.31
N ASP A 92 17.53 0.37 -2.39
CA ASP A 92 17.86 1.80 -2.39
C ASP A 92 16.72 2.66 -1.86
N ILE A 93 15.46 2.26 -2.15
CA ILE A 93 14.28 3.08 -1.92
C ILE A 93 13.11 2.18 -1.48
N CYS A 94 12.39 2.61 -0.44
CA CYS A 94 11.05 2.10 -0.12
C CYS A 94 10.06 3.25 -0.28
N ILE A 95 9.13 3.12 -1.22
CA ILE A 95 8.05 4.08 -1.43
C ILE A 95 6.80 3.51 -0.77
N PHE A 96 6.22 4.23 0.18
CA PHE A 96 5.00 3.81 0.85
C PHE A 96 3.79 4.49 0.20
N THR A 97 2.81 3.67 -0.19
CA THR A 97 1.51 4.19 -0.62
C THR A 97 0.84 4.91 0.52
N HIS A 98 0.93 4.37 1.72
CA HIS A 98 0.52 4.94 3.00
C HIS A 98 1.16 4.15 4.16
N LEU A 99 0.95 4.57 5.41
CA LEU A 99 1.66 4.01 6.57
C LEU A 99 0.77 3.12 7.46
N HIS A 100 -0.26 2.46 6.92
CA HIS A 100 -1.01 1.47 7.67
C HIS A 100 -0.17 0.22 7.96
N TRP A 101 -0.54 -0.48 9.02
CA TRP A 101 0.16 -1.61 9.64
C TRP A 101 0.54 -2.74 8.66
N ASP A 102 -0.27 -2.97 7.65
CA ASP A 102 -0.12 -4.03 6.64
C ASP A 102 0.73 -3.61 5.43
N HIS A 103 1.18 -2.36 5.38
CA HIS A 103 2.06 -1.84 4.33
C HIS A 103 3.50 -1.58 4.80
N VAL A 104 3.73 -1.46 6.11
CA VAL A 104 5.01 -0.96 6.66
C VAL A 104 5.80 -1.98 7.48
N HIS A 105 5.27 -3.20 7.72
CA HIS A 105 5.81 -4.06 8.78
C HIS A 105 7.29 -4.38 8.64
N ASN A 106 7.75 -4.74 7.45
CA ASN A 106 9.14 -5.16 7.23
C ASN A 106 10.11 -4.00 6.95
N MET A 107 9.68 -2.74 7.02
CA MET A 107 10.48 -1.60 6.57
C MET A 107 11.87 -1.50 7.24
N LYS A 108 11.97 -1.79 8.54
CA LYS A 108 13.25 -1.70 9.29
C LYS A 108 14.32 -2.71 8.84
N VAL A 109 13.96 -3.70 8.03
CA VAL A 109 14.92 -4.64 7.45
C VAL A 109 15.72 -3.99 6.31
N PHE A 110 15.15 -3.00 5.63
CA PHE A 110 15.75 -2.27 4.52
C PHE A 110 16.59 -1.08 5.03
N LYS A 111 17.69 -1.39 5.72
CA LYS A 111 18.46 -0.43 6.53
C LYS A 111 19.08 0.72 5.74
N ASN A 112 19.43 0.47 4.46
CA ASN A 112 20.07 1.46 3.59
C ASN A 112 19.09 2.20 2.70
N ALA A 113 17.81 1.83 2.73
CA ALA A 113 16.80 2.43 1.88
C ALA A 113 16.39 3.83 2.34
N ARG A 114 16.18 4.71 1.38
CA ARG A 114 15.44 5.96 1.57
C ARG A 114 13.95 5.61 1.72
N PHE A 115 13.31 6.06 2.79
CA PHE A 115 11.88 5.86 3.00
C PHE A 115 11.11 7.08 2.52
N ILE A 116 10.15 6.89 1.62
CA ILE A 116 9.40 7.95 0.95
C ILE A 116 7.90 7.80 1.24
N CYS A 117 7.29 8.86 1.74
CA CYS A 117 5.83 9.00 1.88
C CYS A 117 5.42 10.47 1.76
N THR A 118 4.13 10.77 1.80
CA THR A 118 3.69 12.16 1.88
C THR A 118 3.84 12.71 3.31
N GLN A 119 4.07 14.03 3.43
CA GLN A 119 4.09 14.71 4.74
C GLN A 119 2.76 14.55 5.49
N ALA A 120 1.64 14.57 4.77
CA ALA A 120 0.31 14.40 5.35
C ALA A 120 0.13 13.02 5.99
N GLU A 121 0.58 11.96 5.31
CA GLU A 121 0.54 10.59 5.82
C GLU A 121 1.42 10.41 7.05
N PHE A 122 2.65 10.90 6.99
CA PHE A 122 3.57 10.87 8.13
C PHE A 122 2.99 11.54 9.36
N THR A 123 2.40 12.73 9.18
CA THR A 123 1.79 13.50 10.28
C THR A 123 0.62 12.74 10.90
N MET A 124 -0.26 12.16 10.07
CA MET A 124 -1.39 11.37 10.53
C MET A 124 -0.95 10.09 11.23
N ALA A 125 0.06 9.40 10.70
CA ALA A 125 0.58 8.16 11.26
C ALA A 125 1.18 8.33 12.67
N HIS A 126 1.86 9.45 12.92
CA HIS A 126 2.45 9.75 14.22
C HIS A 126 1.49 10.37 15.24
N ASN A 127 0.37 10.90 14.79
CA ASN A 127 -0.66 11.49 15.65
C ASN A 127 -2.08 11.15 15.16
N PRO A 128 -2.41 9.84 15.07
CA PRO A 128 -3.70 9.43 14.53
C PRO A 128 -4.85 9.81 15.46
N LEU A 129 -6.02 10.07 14.85
CA LEU A 129 -7.26 10.16 15.61
C LEU A 129 -7.59 8.78 16.23
N PRO A 130 -8.35 8.72 17.35
CA PRO A 130 -8.73 7.45 18.00
C PRO A 130 -9.35 6.41 17.07
N LEU A 131 -10.07 6.85 16.03
CA LEU A 131 -10.66 5.99 15.00
C LEU A 131 -9.62 5.16 14.21
N TYR A 132 -8.39 5.65 14.14
CA TYR A 132 -7.31 5.08 13.32
C TYR A 132 -6.14 4.52 14.16
N TYR A 133 -6.27 4.42 15.50
CA TYR A 133 -5.23 3.85 16.35
C TYR A 133 -4.78 2.46 15.88
N ARG A 134 -5.72 1.63 15.43
CA ARG A 134 -5.39 0.30 14.90
C ARG A 134 -4.67 0.38 13.54
N SER A 135 -5.12 1.27 12.66
CA SER A 135 -4.52 1.41 11.34
C SER A 135 -3.04 1.79 11.38
N TYR A 136 -2.66 2.64 12.34
CA TYR A 136 -1.29 3.13 12.49
C TYR A 136 -0.56 2.52 13.69
N GLU A 137 -1.07 1.45 14.29
CA GLU A 137 -0.47 0.82 15.47
C GLU A 137 -0.05 1.84 16.53
N SER A 138 -0.97 2.73 16.91
CA SER A 138 -0.72 3.76 17.91
C SER A 138 -0.20 3.14 19.22
N PRO A 139 0.76 3.77 19.90
CA PRO A 139 1.28 3.32 21.19
C PRO A 139 0.21 3.11 22.28
N VAL A 140 -0.96 3.73 22.12
CA VAL A 140 -2.14 3.49 22.99
C VAL A 140 -2.55 2.02 23.03
N LEU A 141 -2.25 1.26 21.97
CA LEU A 141 -2.53 -0.17 21.89
C LEU A 141 -1.48 -1.05 22.61
N GLY A 142 -0.44 -0.44 23.19
CA GLY A 142 0.67 -1.16 23.79
C GLY A 142 1.62 -1.84 22.79
N ILE A 143 1.61 -1.40 21.55
CA ILE A 143 2.51 -1.85 20.47
C ILE A 143 3.20 -0.64 19.86
N GLU A 144 4.30 -0.87 19.16
CA GLU A 144 5.02 0.17 18.43
C GLU A 144 4.94 -0.09 16.94
N ALA A 145 4.56 0.94 16.18
CA ALA A 145 4.56 0.89 14.74
C ALA A 145 5.98 0.85 14.16
N PRO A 146 6.22 0.11 13.09
CA PRO A 146 7.56 -0.03 12.50
C PRO A 146 8.18 1.31 12.07
N PHE A 147 7.38 2.29 11.65
CA PHE A 147 7.87 3.59 11.18
C PHE A 147 8.38 4.52 12.31
N VAL A 148 8.13 4.19 13.59
CA VAL A 148 8.59 5.01 14.71
C VAL A 148 10.12 5.01 14.74
N GLY A 149 10.70 6.21 14.81
CA GLY A 149 12.15 6.42 14.83
C GLY A 149 12.83 6.32 13.45
N CYS A 150 12.08 6.12 12.36
CA CYS A 150 12.61 6.13 11.00
C CYS A 150 12.60 7.54 10.41
N ASN A 151 13.59 7.81 9.55
CA ASN A 151 13.65 9.06 8.78
C ASN A 151 12.95 8.88 7.45
N PHE A 152 12.13 9.86 7.06
CA PHE A 152 11.42 9.87 5.80
C PHE A 152 11.79 11.07 4.96
N GLU A 153 11.83 10.86 3.65
CA GLU A 153 11.76 11.93 2.66
C GLU A 153 10.29 12.15 2.30
N PHE A 154 9.89 13.41 2.24
CA PHE A 154 8.52 13.76 1.95
C PHE A 154 8.35 14.20 0.51
N VAL A 155 7.26 13.74 -0.09
CA VAL A 155 6.83 14.14 -1.42
C VAL A 155 5.50 14.88 -1.34
N GLU A 156 5.28 15.77 -2.30
CA GLU A 156 4.06 16.56 -2.41
C GLU A 156 3.65 16.68 -3.87
N GLY A 157 2.38 16.43 -4.14
CA GLY A 157 1.87 16.44 -5.52
C GLY A 157 2.44 15.34 -6.40
N ASP A 158 2.36 15.54 -7.71
CA ASP A 158 2.99 14.65 -8.70
C ASP A 158 4.51 14.88 -8.68
N GLN A 159 5.27 13.82 -8.40
CA GLN A 159 6.72 13.94 -8.25
C GLN A 159 7.46 12.72 -8.80
N THR A 160 8.50 12.97 -9.58
CA THR A 160 9.44 11.91 -10.00
C THR A 160 10.41 11.62 -8.86
N ILE A 161 10.52 10.35 -8.49
CA ILE A 161 11.43 9.87 -7.45
C ILE A 161 12.80 9.53 -8.03
N VAL A 162 12.80 8.75 -9.10
CA VAL A 162 13.94 8.45 -9.96
C VAL A 162 13.42 8.37 -11.40
N PRO A 163 14.27 8.44 -12.41
CA PRO A 163 13.81 8.30 -13.79
C PRO A 163 12.96 7.04 -13.99
N GLY A 164 11.77 7.18 -14.56
CA GLY A 164 10.80 6.11 -14.80
C GLY A 164 10.02 5.64 -13.58
N VAL A 165 10.19 6.28 -12.41
CA VAL A 165 9.38 6.01 -11.21
C VAL A 165 8.90 7.33 -10.62
N SER A 166 7.60 7.49 -10.50
CA SER A 166 6.95 8.68 -9.96
C SER A 166 5.82 8.35 -9.01
N VAL A 167 5.34 9.35 -8.30
CA VAL A 167 4.19 9.24 -7.39
C VAL A 167 3.19 10.33 -7.72
N PHE A 168 1.92 10.10 -7.36
CA PHE A 168 0.88 11.11 -7.37
C PHE A 168 -0.08 10.92 -6.19
N PRO A 169 -0.67 12.02 -5.64
CA PRO A 169 -1.60 11.94 -4.53
C PRO A 169 -2.87 11.17 -4.91
N SER A 170 -3.31 10.29 -4.01
CA SER A 170 -4.58 9.58 -4.13
C SER A 170 -5.28 9.47 -2.76
N PRO A 171 -5.53 10.63 -2.10
CA PRO A 171 -6.15 10.64 -0.76
C PRO A 171 -7.55 10.04 -0.78
N GLY A 172 -8.00 9.59 0.38
CA GLY A 172 -9.34 9.01 0.55
C GLY A 172 -9.32 7.83 1.49
N HIS A 173 -8.55 6.78 1.19
CA HIS A 173 -8.31 5.67 2.12
C HIS A 173 -7.57 6.16 3.36
N SER A 174 -6.50 6.88 3.19
CA SER A 174 -5.84 7.70 4.21
C SER A 174 -5.69 9.14 3.73
N VAL A 175 -5.31 10.05 4.62
CA VAL A 175 -5.24 11.49 4.30
C VAL A 175 -4.09 11.82 3.36
N GLY A 176 -3.01 11.06 3.42
CA GLY A 176 -1.80 11.25 2.63
C GLY A 176 -1.50 10.10 1.68
N HIS A 177 -2.49 9.26 1.38
CA HIS A 177 -2.31 8.16 0.44
C HIS A 177 -1.81 8.65 -0.92
N GLN A 178 -0.89 7.90 -1.53
CA GLN A 178 -0.35 8.15 -2.86
C GLN A 178 -0.28 6.87 -3.67
N CYS A 179 -0.40 6.99 -4.98
CA CYS A 179 -0.09 5.93 -5.93
C CYS A 179 1.35 6.06 -6.42
N VAL A 180 1.93 4.93 -6.84
CA VAL A 180 3.25 4.89 -7.49
C VAL A 180 3.08 4.50 -8.94
N VAL A 181 3.79 5.15 -9.84
CA VAL A 181 3.81 4.85 -11.27
C VAL A 181 5.20 4.38 -11.65
N VAL A 182 5.28 3.28 -12.37
CA VAL A 182 6.53 2.73 -12.91
C VAL A 182 6.38 2.57 -14.42
N GLU A 183 7.20 3.27 -15.17
CA GLU A 183 7.25 3.17 -16.63
C GLU A 183 7.82 1.81 -17.07
N THR A 184 7.11 1.14 -17.97
CA THR A 184 7.55 -0.14 -18.55
C THR A 184 7.40 -0.16 -20.06
N THR A 185 8.00 -1.13 -20.72
CA THR A 185 7.83 -1.33 -22.18
C THR A 185 6.42 -1.69 -22.60
N ALA A 186 5.57 -2.13 -21.66
CA ALA A 186 4.17 -2.48 -21.90
C ALA A 186 3.19 -1.33 -21.57
N GLY A 187 3.70 -0.18 -21.14
CA GLY A 187 2.95 0.96 -20.62
C GLY A 187 3.23 1.16 -19.13
N ASP A 188 2.57 2.13 -18.54
CA ASP A 188 2.76 2.46 -17.15
C ASP A 188 2.08 1.45 -16.22
N ALA A 189 2.81 0.97 -15.23
CA ALA A 189 2.26 0.18 -14.13
C ALA A 189 1.92 1.11 -12.96
N VAL A 190 0.66 1.15 -12.55
CA VAL A 190 0.18 1.99 -11.46
C VAL A 190 -0.08 1.14 -10.22
N PHE A 191 0.63 1.42 -9.13
CA PHE A 191 0.47 0.78 -7.83
C PHE A 191 -0.45 1.63 -6.98
N VAL A 192 -1.66 1.15 -6.82
CA VAL A 192 -2.79 1.93 -6.31
C VAL A 192 -2.98 1.83 -4.79
N GLY A 193 -2.19 0.98 -4.11
CA GLY A 193 -2.37 0.72 -2.69
C GLY A 193 -3.82 0.44 -2.34
N ASP A 194 -4.30 1.03 -1.26
CA ASP A 194 -5.65 0.86 -0.76
C ASP A 194 -6.68 1.87 -1.30
N ALA A 195 -6.28 2.68 -2.30
CA ALA A 195 -7.27 3.45 -3.06
C ALA A 195 -8.22 2.52 -3.83
N ILE A 196 -7.75 1.31 -4.18
CA ILE A 196 -8.50 0.25 -4.87
C ILE A 196 -8.12 -1.09 -4.26
N PHE A 197 -9.06 -1.78 -3.60
CA PHE A 197 -8.84 -3.10 -2.99
C PHE A 197 -9.00 -4.25 -3.99
N ASN A 198 -9.79 -4.03 -5.03
CA ASN A 198 -10.14 -5.07 -5.99
C ASN A 198 -10.41 -4.43 -7.34
N LEU A 199 -10.09 -5.11 -8.44
CA LEU A 199 -10.36 -4.59 -9.80
C LEU A 199 -11.83 -4.23 -10.02
N ARG A 200 -12.75 -4.90 -9.32
CA ARG A 200 -14.18 -4.54 -9.36
C ARG A 200 -14.45 -3.12 -8.84
N ASN A 201 -13.57 -2.52 -8.04
CA ASN A 201 -13.72 -1.12 -7.66
C ASN A 201 -13.68 -0.17 -8.87
N MET A 202 -13.08 -0.61 -9.98
CA MET A 202 -13.06 0.14 -11.25
C MET A 202 -14.30 -0.11 -12.14
N GLU A 203 -15.17 -1.04 -11.76
CA GLU A 203 -16.38 -1.36 -12.50
C GLU A 203 -17.56 -0.49 -12.06
N PRO A 204 -18.56 -0.26 -12.95
CA PRO A 204 -19.78 0.47 -12.59
C PRO A 204 -20.63 -0.29 -11.55
N ASN A 205 -21.08 0.42 -10.54
CA ASN A 205 -22.16 -0.04 -9.66
C ASN A 205 -23.52 0.35 -10.29
N LEU A 206 -24.13 -0.58 -11.00
CA LEU A 206 -25.37 -0.33 -11.73
C LEU A 206 -26.58 -0.15 -10.81
N GLU A 207 -26.58 -0.74 -9.62
CA GLU A 207 -27.67 -0.62 -8.63
C GLU A 207 -27.74 0.80 -8.07
N GLU A 208 -26.60 1.36 -7.70
CA GLU A 208 -26.50 2.73 -7.16
C GLU A 208 -26.35 3.79 -8.28
N LYS A 209 -26.20 3.38 -9.55
CA LYS A 209 -25.90 4.24 -10.71
C LYS A 209 -24.60 5.01 -10.56
N TRP A 210 -23.59 4.40 -9.92
CA TRP A 210 -22.26 4.97 -9.78
C TRP A 210 -21.35 4.46 -10.89
N ARG A 211 -20.38 5.31 -11.27
CA ARG A 211 -19.34 4.93 -12.23
C ARG A 211 -18.40 3.85 -11.69
N TYR A 212 -18.22 3.78 -10.37
CA TYR A 212 -17.29 2.88 -9.70
C TYR A 212 -17.94 2.19 -8.50
N TRP A 213 -17.47 0.99 -8.15
CA TRP A 213 -17.69 0.38 -6.85
C TRP A 213 -16.69 0.96 -5.83
N VAL A 214 -17.05 2.02 -5.13
CA VAL A 214 -16.16 2.70 -4.18
C VAL A 214 -15.77 1.75 -3.04
N PRO A 215 -14.48 1.69 -2.62
CA PRO A 215 -14.09 1.02 -1.39
C PRO A 215 -14.90 1.51 -0.20
N ALA A 216 -15.24 0.62 0.74
CA ALA A 216 -15.99 1.01 1.94
C ALA A 216 -15.09 1.54 3.07
N ARG A 217 -13.78 1.35 2.96
CA ARG A 217 -12.79 1.81 3.94
C ARG A 217 -12.12 3.09 3.45
N PHE A 218 -12.50 4.23 4.03
CA PHE A 218 -11.96 5.54 3.69
C PHE A 218 -12.03 6.51 4.89
N VAL A 219 -11.15 7.49 4.90
CA VAL A 219 -11.23 8.65 5.80
C VAL A 219 -12.06 9.77 5.17
N ASN A 220 -12.08 9.83 3.84
CA ASN A 220 -12.84 10.82 3.07
C ASN A 220 -13.33 10.19 1.74
N SER A 221 -14.64 9.98 1.63
CA SER A 221 -15.23 9.36 0.44
C SER A 221 -15.18 10.24 -0.80
N VAL A 222 -15.21 11.57 -0.65
CA VAL A 222 -15.14 12.53 -1.77
C VAL A 222 -13.75 12.50 -2.40
N ASP A 223 -12.71 12.51 -1.57
CA ASP A 223 -11.33 12.41 -2.06
C ASP A 223 -11.07 11.02 -2.64
N GLY A 224 -11.57 9.96 -1.99
CA GLY A 224 -11.48 8.59 -2.53
C GLY A 224 -12.10 8.46 -3.91
N TRP A 225 -13.29 9.04 -4.13
CA TRP A 225 -13.91 9.08 -5.45
C TRP A 225 -13.02 9.76 -6.50
N LYS A 226 -12.52 10.97 -6.19
CA LYS A 226 -11.63 11.72 -7.08
C LYS A 226 -10.34 10.97 -7.38
N SER A 227 -9.80 10.27 -6.39
CA SER A 227 -8.58 9.45 -6.55
C SER A 227 -8.82 8.30 -7.52
N ILE A 228 -9.96 7.61 -7.44
CA ILE A 228 -10.33 6.58 -8.41
C ILE A 228 -10.49 7.18 -9.83
N GLU A 229 -11.13 8.35 -9.95
CA GLU A 229 -11.22 9.05 -11.25
C GLU A 229 -9.86 9.42 -11.83
N GLU A 230 -8.90 9.78 -10.99
CA GLU A 230 -7.55 10.11 -11.44
C GLU A 230 -6.76 8.84 -11.84
N ILE A 231 -6.91 7.75 -11.10
CA ILE A 231 -6.33 6.44 -11.44
C ILE A 231 -6.86 5.94 -12.79
N ASP A 232 -8.18 6.09 -13.04
CA ASP A 232 -8.83 5.64 -14.29
C ASP A 232 -8.39 6.42 -15.54
N LYS A 233 -7.78 7.61 -15.37
CA LYS A 233 -7.26 8.44 -16.47
C LYS A 233 -5.81 8.11 -16.84
N ARG A 234 -5.07 7.47 -15.93
CA ARG A 234 -3.64 7.17 -16.11
C ARG A 234 -3.42 5.76 -16.64
#